data_30c698c11fd6636ca52b0b4b3934a01c
#
_entry.id   30c698c11fd6636ca52b0b4b3934a01c
#
_cell.length_a   1.000
_cell.length_b   1.000
_cell.length_c   1.000
_cell.angle_alpha   90.00
_cell.angle_beta   90.00
_cell.angle_gamma   90.00
#
_symmetry.space_group_name_H-M   'P 1'
#
loop_
_entity.id
_entity.type
_entity.pdbx_description
1 polymer ?
#
loop_
_entity_poly.entity_id
_entity_poly.type
_entity_poly.pdbx_seq_one_letter_code
_entity_poly.pdbx_strand_id
1 'polypeptide(L)'
;NLSPLQHGAAAPGSARVMNNFEPSTEGGYRRIEGFTKYNTNAITGQGNVLGVVLYKDTAIVARDQSGSDPKLFSGGSGSGSWTDLSTSHTLGANVARVRFAKYNFDGNDKLFIVDGVGYPLILTNTIASGLSKLTTPSDLQGASHAVAFKNHIFAANGENVIFSAPFEDDDFTAASGGGIINVGTTVTDLIVFR
;
A
#
# COMPACT_ATOMS: atom_id res chain seq x y z
N ASN A 1 -27.46 9.21 6.98
CA ASN A 1 -28.16 8.50 8.06
C ASN A 1 -29.60 8.99 8.11
N LEU A 2 -30.46 8.36 7.33
CA LEU A 2 -31.90 8.63 7.44
C LEU A 2 -32.36 8.05 8.78
N SER A 3 -32.94 8.89 9.61
CA SER A 3 -33.50 8.45 10.89
C SER A 3 -34.42 7.25 10.69
N PRO A 4 -34.26 6.16 11.45
CA PRO A 4 -35.12 4.97 11.34
C PRO A 4 -36.59 5.23 11.67
N LEU A 5 -36.94 6.42 12.11
CA LEU A 5 -38.28 6.79 12.55
C LEU A 5 -39.23 7.29 11.47
N GLN A 6 -38.80 7.28 10.19
CA GLN A 6 -39.70 7.70 9.09
C GLN A 6 -40.30 6.54 8.29
N HIS A 7 -40.58 5.43 8.93
CA HIS A 7 -41.39 4.37 8.36
C HIS A 7 -42.87 4.65 8.54
N GLY A 8 -43.35 5.72 8.01
CA GLY A 8 -44.78 6.05 8.01
C GLY A 8 -44.97 7.44 7.50
N ALA A 9 -45.78 7.67 6.53
CA ALA A 9 -46.16 8.95 5.96
C ALA A 9 -45.01 9.96 5.89
N ALA A 10 -44.14 9.80 4.90
CA ALA A 10 -43.12 10.79 4.60
C ALA A 10 -43.76 12.18 4.41
N ALA A 11 -43.22 13.19 5.09
CA ALA A 11 -43.66 14.57 4.87
C ALA A 11 -43.63 14.90 3.37
N PRO A 12 -44.59 15.70 2.85
CA PRO A 12 -44.56 16.12 1.46
C PRO A 12 -43.20 16.72 1.11
N GLY A 13 -42.56 16.20 0.05
CA GLY A 13 -41.22 16.62 -0.37
C GLY A 13 -40.05 15.81 0.21
N SER A 14 -40.29 14.80 1.04
CA SER A 14 -39.22 13.90 1.49
C SER A 14 -39.01 12.75 0.51
N ALA A 15 -37.75 12.44 0.22
CA ALA A 15 -37.42 11.32 -0.63
C ALA A 15 -37.36 10.01 0.20
N ARG A 16 -38.00 8.95 -0.27
CA ARG A 16 -38.00 7.62 0.34
C ARG A 16 -36.71 6.88 0.10
N VAL A 17 -36.14 7.06 -1.06
CA VAL A 17 -34.86 6.45 -1.49
C VAL A 17 -34.11 7.48 -2.30
N MET A 18 -32.86 7.71 -1.97
CA MET A 18 -31.96 8.57 -2.72
C MET A 18 -30.70 7.78 -3.05
N ASN A 19 -30.55 7.46 -4.34
CA ASN A 19 -29.31 6.85 -4.84
C ASN A 19 -28.42 7.93 -5.44
N ASN A 20 -27.13 7.87 -5.18
CA ASN A 20 -26.13 8.82 -5.69
C ASN A 20 -26.31 10.26 -5.16
N PHE A 21 -26.76 10.40 -3.92
CA PHE A 21 -26.83 11.68 -3.21
C PHE A 21 -26.07 11.59 -1.88
N GLU A 22 -25.50 12.70 -1.47
CA GLU A 22 -24.85 12.87 -0.16
C GLU A 22 -25.41 14.10 0.55
N PRO A 23 -25.34 14.17 1.90
CA PRO A 23 -25.69 15.38 2.63
C PRO A 23 -24.83 16.55 2.18
N SER A 24 -25.45 17.69 1.91
CA SER A 24 -24.74 18.93 1.59
C SER A 24 -24.38 19.69 2.87
N THR A 25 -23.20 20.31 2.89
CA THR A 25 -22.78 21.21 3.98
C THR A 25 -23.65 22.47 4.08
N GLU A 26 -24.32 22.84 3.00
CA GLU A 26 -25.23 23.98 2.93
C GLU A 26 -26.68 23.62 3.29
N GLY A 27 -26.90 22.37 3.73
CA GLY A 27 -28.20 21.81 4.02
C GLY A 27 -28.84 21.11 2.82
N GLY A 28 -29.70 20.11 3.10
CA GLY A 28 -30.30 19.25 2.09
C GLY A 28 -29.35 18.19 1.55
N TYR A 29 -29.55 17.81 0.29
CA TYR A 29 -28.78 16.75 -0.37
C TYR A 29 -28.28 17.26 -1.74
N ARG A 30 -27.06 16.89 -2.08
CA ARG A 30 -26.49 17.11 -3.40
C ARG A 30 -26.21 15.79 -4.09
N ARG A 31 -26.18 15.80 -5.40
CA ARG A 31 -25.76 14.65 -6.17
C ARG A 31 -24.28 14.38 -5.94
N ILE A 32 -23.92 13.11 -5.71
CA ILE A 32 -22.52 12.68 -5.67
C ILE A 32 -21.91 12.96 -7.05
N GLU A 33 -20.77 13.62 -7.05
CA GLU A 33 -20.03 13.87 -8.29
C GLU A 33 -19.53 12.53 -8.87
N GLY A 34 -19.53 12.44 -10.20
CA GLY A 34 -19.05 11.24 -10.88
C GLY A 34 -17.54 11.05 -10.69
N PHE A 35 -17.08 9.80 -10.75
CA PHE A 35 -15.66 9.47 -10.73
C PHE A 35 -15.09 9.44 -12.14
N THR A 36 -13.95 10.08 -12.34
CA THR A 36 -13.12 9.86 -13.52
C THR A 36 -12.07 8.81 -13.20
N LYS A 37 -11.79 7.93 -14.16
CA LYS A 37 -10.71 6.95 -14.00
C LYS A 37 -9.38 7.70 -13.90
N TYR A 38 -8.57 7.34 -12.90
CA TYR A 38 -7.21 7.86 -12.77
C TYR A 38 -6.37 7.57 -14.02
N ASN A 39 -6.48 6.36 -14.55
CA ASN A 39 -5.90 5.95 -15.83
C ASN A 39 -6.97 5.22 -16.65
N THR A 40 -7.11 5.57 -17.92
CA THR A 40 -8.11 4.98 -18.81
C THR A 40 -7.74 3.59 -19.27
N ASN A 41 -6.45 3.24 -19.25
CA ASN A 41 -5.95 1.91 -19.62
C ASN A 41 -6.02 0.96 -18.42
N ALA A 42 -6.47 -0.26 -18.68
CA ALA A 42 -6.44 -1.31 -17.68
C ALA A 42 -5.01 -1.87 -17.52
N ILE A 43 -4.65 -2.24 -16.29
CA ILE A 43 -3.44 -3.04 -16.05
C ILE A 43 -3.64 -4.41 -16.72
N THR A 44 -2.63 -4.87 -17.44
CA THR A 44 -2.64 -6.19 -18.08
C THR A 44 -2.72 -7.32 -17.05
N GLY A 45 -3.31 -8.44 -17.43
CA GLY A 45 -3.47 -9.62 -16.58
C GLY A 45 -4.86 -9.71 -15.94
N GLN A 46 -5.10 -10.80 -15.24
CA GLN A 46 -6.34 -11.09 -14.51
C GLN A 46 -6.00 -11.29 -13.03
N GLY A 47 -6.92 -10.95 -12.16
CA GLY A 47 -6.74 -11.12 -10.73
C GLY A 47 -7.02 -9.86 -9.92
N ASN A 48 -6.91 -10.00 -8.61
CA ASN A 48 -7.24 -8.96 -7.67
C ASN A 48 -6.14 -7.90 -7.56
N VAL A 49 -6.53 -6.68 -7.19
CA VAL A 49 -5.59 -5.66 -6.72
C VAL A 49 -5.23 -5.98 -5.29
N LEU A 50 -3.94 -6.20 -5.01
CA LEU A 50 -3.41 -6.61 -3.71
C LEU A 50 -2.92 -5.42 -2.89
N GLY A 51 -2.67 -4.30 -3.53
CA GLY A 51 -2.26 -3.05 -2.89
C GLY A 51 -2.09 -1.93 -3.90
N VAL A 52 -2.31 -0.70 -3.44
CA VAL A 52 -2.14 0.53 -4.23
C VAL A 52 -1.51 1.60 -3.37
N VAL A 53 -0.58 2.33 -3.94
CA VAL A 53 -0.02 3.54 -3.33
C VAL A 53 0.27 4.59 -4.41
N LEU A 54 0.08 5.85 -4.08
CA LEU A 54 0.56 6.96 -4.91
C LEU A 54 1.99 7.29 -4.48
N TYR A 55 2.95 7.19 -5.39
CA TYR A 55 4.35 7.49 -5.17
C TYR A 55 4.86 8.41 -6.28
N LYS A 56 5.29 9.63 -5.92
CA LYS A 56 5.75 10.66 -6.88
C LYS A 56 4.76 10.86 -8.04
N ASP A 57 3.51 11.14 -7.72
CA ASP A 57 2.42 11.35 -8.68
C ASP A 57 2.15 10.17 -9.63
N THR A 58 2.76 9.03 -9.34
CA THR A 58 2.60 7.78 -10.09
C THR A 58 1.93 6.74 -9.19
N ALA A 59 0.90 6.10 -9.68
CA ALA A 59 0.29 4.98 -8.97
C ALA A 59 1.17 3.73 -9.10
N ILE A 60 1.56 3.16 -7.96
CA ILE A 60 2.18 1.83 -7.87
C ILE A 60 1.12 0.86 -7.43
N VAL A 61 0.89 -0.16 -8.23
CA VAL A 61 -0.19 -1.14 -8.03
C VAL A 61 0.41 -2.54 -7.98
N ALA A 62 0.12 -3.26 -6.92
CA ALA A 62 0.36 -4.69 -6.84
C ALA A 62 -0.89 -5.43 -7.33
N ARG A 63 -0.75 -6.30 -8.31
CA ARG A 63 -1.87 -7.05 -8.88
C ARG A 63 -1.52 -8.52 -9.00
N ASP A 64 -2.46 -9.35 -8.59
CA ASP A 64 -2.40 -10.79 -8.82
C ASP A 64 -2.47 -11.09 -10.33
N GLN A 65 -1.74 -12.12 -10.73
CA GLN A 65 -1.72 -12.61 -12.10
C GLN A 65 -2.25 -14.03 -12.07
N SER A 66 -3.46 -14.24 -12.54
CA SER A 66 -4.08 -15.56 -12.53
C SER A 66 -3.14 -16.64 -13.08
N GLY A 67 -2.71 -17.55 -12.22
CA GLY A 67 -1.78 -18.64 -12.57
C GLY A 67 -0.30 -18.25 -12.61
N SER A 68 0.08 -17.06 -12.12
CA SER A 68 1.47 -16.59 -12.04
C SER A 68 1.67 -15.76 -10.79
N ASP A 69 2.92 -15.48 -10.45
CA ASP A 69 3.24 -14.62 -9.30
C ASP A 69 2.69 -13.21 -9.47
N PRO A 70 2.24 -12.57 -8.38
CA PRO A 70 1.80 -11.20 -8.40
C PRO A 70 2.87 -10.25 -8.92
N LYS A 71 2.42 -9.18 -9.60
CA LYS A 71 3.30 -8.19 -10.20
C LYS A 71 3.03 -6.79 -9.68
N LEU A 72 4.09 -5.97 -9.73
CA LEU A 72 4.02 -4.54 -9.48
C LEU A 72 3.98 -3.79 -10.80
N PHE A 73 3.08 -2.81 -10.87
CA PHE A 73 2.93 -1.94 -12.02
C PHE A 73 3.04 -0.49 -11.60
N SER A 74 3.61 0.34 -12.44
CA SER A 74 3.57 1.80 -12.32
C SER A 74 2.76 2.42 -13.45
N GLY A 75 1.96 3.43 -13.13
CA GLY A 75 1.19 4.15 -14.14
C GLY A 75 0.81 5.56 -13.68
N GLY A 76 0.94 6.52 -14.57
CA GLY A 76 0.50 7.90 -14.36
C GLY A 76 -0.99 8.10 -14.59
N SER A 77 -1.45 9.30 -14.35
CA SER A 77 -2.82 9.72 -14.68
C SER A 77 -3.03 9.83 -16.20
N GLY A 78 -4.27 9.70 -16.65
CA GLY A 78 -4.65 9.86 -18.04
C GLY A 78 -4.68 8.56 -18.84
N SER A 79 -4.09 8.55 -20.04
CA SER A 79 -4.14 7.42 -20.98
C SER A 79 -2.79 6.70 -21.16
N GLY A 80 -1.85 6.92 -20.26
CA GLY A 80 -0.53 6.28 -20.31
C GLY A 80 -0.62 4.77 -20.06
N SER A 81 0.32 4.02 -20.64
CA SER A 81 0.43 2.58 -20.41
C SER A 81 0.94 2.29 -18.99
N TRP A 82 0.53 1.18 -18.43
CA TRP A 82 1.11 0.64 -17.21
C TRP A 82 2.44 -0.07 -17.51
N THR A 83 3.45 0.24 -16.71
CA THR A 83 4.79 -0.38 -16.83
C THR A 83 4.92 -1.48 -15.78
N ASP A 84 5.31 -2.69 -16.20
CA ASP A 84 5.63 -3.79 -15.31
C ASP A 84 6.99 -3.53 -14.63
N LEU A 85 7.00 -3.43 -13.31
CA LEU A 85 8.20 -3.23 -12.51
C LEU A 85 8.84 -4.55 -12.05
N SER A 86 8.14 -5.68 -12.21
CA SER A 86 8.56 -6.99 -11.71
C SER A 86 9.46 -7.75 -12.68
N THR A 87 10.17 -7.06 -13.56
CA THR A 87 11.05 -7.68 -14.55
C THR A 87 12.31 -8.32 -13.94
N SER A 88 12.82 -7.74 -12.84
CA SER A 88 14.02 -8.22 -12.15
C SER A 88 13.73 -8.86 -10.80
N HIS A 89 12.68 -8.42 -10.12
CA HIS A 89 12.29 -8.88 -8.79
C HIS A 89 10.78 -9.02 -8.70
N THR A 90 10.33 -10.20 -8.29
CA THR A 90 8.92 -10.54 -8.14
C THR A 90 8.49 -10.51 -6.67
N LEU A 91 7.20 -10.29 -6.44
CA LEU A 91 6.55 -10.55 -5.17
C LEU A 91 6.53 -12.06 -4.88
N GLY A 92 6.24 -12.44 -3.64
CA GLY A 92 6.06 -13.85 -3.28
C GLY A 92 4.86 -14.49 -3.98
N ALA A 93 4.85 -15.79 -4.06
CA ALA A 93 3.71 -16.54 -4.62
C ALA A 93 2.50 -16.52 -3.66
N ASN A 94 1.29 -16.49 -4.20
CA ASN A 94 0.04 -16.54 -3.42
C ASN A 94 -0.12 -15.42 -2.38
N VAL A 95 0.38 -14.23 -2.67
CA VAL A 95 0.26 -13.05 -1.81
C VAL A 95 -1.19 -12.63 -1.68
N ALA A 96 -1.67 -12.47 -0.45
CA ALA A 96 -3.01 -11.98 -0.18
C ALA A 96 -3.10 -10.45 -0.17
N ARG A 97 -2.02 -9.77 0.20
CA ARG A 97 -1.97 -8.31 0.34
C ARG A 97 -0.54 -7.79 0.24
N VAL A 98 -0.39 -6.64 -0.41
CA VAL A 98 0.88 -5.90 -0.47
C VAL A 98 0.73 -4.58 0.28
N ARG A 99 1.72 -4.24 1.11
CA ARG A 99 1.77 -3.01 1.89
C ARG A 99 2.99 -2.19 1.53
N PHE A 100 2.87 -0.90 1.73
CA PHE A 100 3.84 0.08 1.30
C PHE A 100 4.16 1.06 2.43
N ALA A 101 5.44 1.28 2.69
CA ALA A 101 5.91 2.34 3.59
C ALA A 101 6.75 3.33 2.79
N LYS A 102 6.31 4.59 2.76
CA LYS A 102 7.08 5.69 2.14
C LYS A 102 8.08 6.22 3.15
N TYR A 103 9.28 6.48 2.72
CA TYR A 103 10.31 7.12 3.54
C TYR A 103 11.25 7.96 2.70
N ASN A 104 11.98 8.83 3.38
CA ASN A 104 13.00 9.66 2.77
C ASN A 104 14.17 9.72 3.76
N PHE A 105 15.21 8.94 3.46
CA PHE A 105 16.49 9.02 4.14
C PHE A 105 17.45 9.73 3.19
N ASP A 106 18.23 10.67 3.67
CA ASP A 106 19.23 11.43 2.91
C ASP A 106 18.71 12.19 1.68
N GLY A 107 17.46 12.65 1.74
CA GLY A 107 16.85 13.40 0.63
C GLY A 107 16.34 12.55 -0.53
N ASN A 108 16.46 11.23 -0.45
CA ASN A 108 15.98 10.30 -1.47
C ASN A 108 14.67 9.64 -1.05
N ASP A 109 13.59 9.98 -1.75
CA ASP A 109 12.33 9.28 -1.55
C ASP A 109 12.45 7.83 -2.02
N LYS A 110 12.00 6.93 -1.18
CA LYS A 110 11.93 5.49 -1.46
C LYS A 110 10.60 4.89 -0.96
N LEU A 111 10.28 3.72 -1.48
CA LEU A 111 9.11 2.96 -1.11
C LEU A 111 9.52 1.55 -0.70
N PHE A 112 9.31 1.22 0.56
CA PHE A 112 9.51 -0.13 1.10
C PHE A 112 8.24 -0.93 0.90
N ILE A 113 8.35 -2.12 0.34
CA ILE A 113 7.22 -2.95 -0.12
C ILE A 113 7.33 -4.31 0.56
N VAL A 114 6.27 -4.72 1.24
CA VAL A 114 6.17 -6.04 1.91
C VAL A 114 4.90 -6.75 1.47
N ASP A 115 4.96 -8.06 1.37
CA ASP A 115 3.88 -8.89 0.84
C ASP A 115 3.46 -10.05 1.77
N GLY A 116 4.16 -10.23 2.90
CA GLY A 116 3.90 -11.30 3.87
C GLY A 116 4.40 -12.68 3.47
N VAL A 117 5.09 -12.82 2.34
CA VAL A 117 5.57 -14.11 1.81
C VAL A 117 7.02 -14.05 1.36
N GLY A 118 7.33 -13.10 0.49
CA GLY A 118 8.66 -12.91 -0.06
C GLY A 118 9.56 -12.04 0.82
N TYR A 119 10.73 -11.73 0.27
CA TYR A 119 11.58 -10.70 0.84
C TYR A 119 11.06 -9.30 0.47
N PRO A 120 11.24 -8.29 1.33
CA PRO A 120 10.88 -6.93 1.00
C PRO A 120 11.54 -6.43 -0.27
N LEU A 121 10.83 -5.57 -0.99
CA LEU A 121 11.35 -4.85 -2.14
C LEU A 121 11.46 -3.36 -1.82
N ILE A 122 12.46 -2.70 -2.38
CA ILE A 122 12.63 -1.26 -2.31
C ILE A 122 12.52 -0.68 -3.71
N LEU A 123 11.60 0.27 -3.89
CA LEU A 123 11.51 1.08 -5.08
C LEU A 123 12.21 2.41 -4.82
N THR A 124 13.25 2.69 -5.59
CA THR A 124 14.03 3.92 -5.47
C THR A 124 13.39 5.08 -6.24
N ASN A 125 14.04 6.23 -6.18
CA ASN A 125 13.62 7.47 -6.82
C ASN A 125 13.35 7.33 -8.33
N THR A 126 14.11 6.47 -9.03
CA THR A 126 13.93 6.20 -10.46
C THR A 126 13.00 4.99 -10.63
N ILE A 127 11.72 5.24 -10.75
CA ILE A 127 10.67 4.19 -10.79
C ILE A 127 10.98 3.10 -11.85
N ALA A 128 11.47 3.49 -13.02
CA ALA A 128 11.65 2.56 -14.14
C ALA A 128 12.78 1.53 -13.96
N SER A 129 13.74 1.77 -13.05
CA SER A 129 14.92 0.90 -12.91
C SER A 129 15.32 0.65 -11.46
N GLY A 130 14.51 1.11 -10.51
CA GLY A 130 14.93 1.20 -9.13
C GLY A 130 14.38 0.15 -8.17
N LEU A 131 13.84 -0.97 -8.65
CA LEU A 131 13.36 -2.04 -7.76
C LEU A 131 14.53 -2.92 -7.34
N SER A 132 14.78 -3.00 -6.03
CA SER A 132 15.77 -3.91 -5.43
C SER A 132 15.09 -4.84 -4.41
N LYS A 133 15.72 -5.98 -4.15
CA LYS A 133 15.23 -7.00 -3.22
C LYS A 133 16.17 -7.11 -2.03
N LEU A 134 15.64 -7.00 -0.82
CA LEU A 134 16.38 -7.18 0.42
C LEU A 134 16.38 -8.65 0.82
N THR A 135 17.54 -9.30 0.77
CA THR A 135 17.67 -10.70 1.14
C THR A 135 18.36 -10.91 2.49
N THR A 136 18.80 -9.86 3.12
CA THR A 136 19.45 -9.84 4.43
C THR A 136 18.84 -8.80 5.35
N PRO A 137 18.59 -9.13 6.65
CA PRO A 137 18.68 -10.49 7.21
C PRO A 137 17.57 -11.41 6.69
N SER A 138 17.76 -12.71 6.82
CA SER A 138 16.76 -13.73 6.41
C SER A 138 15.41 -13.55 7.12
N ASP A 139 15.42 -12.99 8.32
CA ASP A 139 14.23 -12.70 9.12
C ASP A 139 13.25 -11.71 8.46
N LEU A 140 13.71 -10.95 7.46
CA LEU A 140 12.84 -10.08 6.66
C LEU A 140 11.93 -10.86 5.69
N GLN A 141 12.28 -12.13 5.37
CA GLN A 141 11.42 -12.93 4.50
C GLN A 141 10.08 -13.20 5.19
N GLY A 142 9.00 -12.88 4.53
CA GLY A 142 7.66 -13.00 5.10
C GLY A 142 7.19 -11.77 5.88
N ALA A 143 7.95 -10.68 5.85
CA ALA A 143 7.51 -9.42 6.46
C ALA A 143 6.16 -8.99 5.90
N SER A 144 5.19 -8.80 6.80
CA SER A 144 3.79 -8.54 6.46
C SER A 144 3.39 -7.08 6.63
N HIS A 145 4.09 -6.32 7.47
CA HIS A 145 3.86 -4.92 7.75
C HIS A 145 5.18 -4.16 7.79
N ALA A 146 5.16 -2.92 7.37
CA ALA A 146 6.32 -2.05 7.48
C ALA A 146 5.89 -0.60 7.70
N VAL A 147 6.69 0.14 8.49
CA VAL A 147 6.57 1.58 8.68
C VAL A 147 7.95 2.22 8.76
N ALA A 148 8.05 3.47 8.38
CA ALA A 148 9.25 4.28 8.60
C ALA A 148 9.01 5.24 9.77
N PHE A 149 9.92 5.24 10.73
CA PHE A 149 9.84 6.10 11.90
C PHE A 149 11.24 6.45 12.44
N LYS A 150 11.47 7.73 12.73
CA LYS A 150 12.75 8.24 13.27
C LYS A 150 13.98 7.72 12.53
N ASN A 151 13.93 7.81 11.20
CA ASN A 151 15.00 7.38 10.29
C ASN A 151 15.32 5.88 10.30
N HIS A 152 14.42 5.05 10.79
CA HIS A 152 14.49 3.60 10.70
C HIS A 152 13.33 3.06 9.87
N ILE A 153 13.54 1.93 9.22
CA ILE A 153 12.48 1.06 8.72
C ILE A 153 12.19 0.02 9.81
N PHE A 154 10.92 -0.13 10.15
CA PHE A 154 10.43 -1.21 10.99
C PHE A 154 9.61 -2.16 10.14
N ALA A 155 9.93 -3.45 10.16
CA ALA A 155 9.22 -4.50 9.46
C ALA A 155 8.76 -5.57 10.46
N ALA A 156 7.51 -6.04 10.33
CA ALA A 156 6.98 -7.09 11.20
C ALA A 156 6.93 -8.42 10.45
N ASN A 157 7.48 -9.46 11.07
CA ASN A 157 7.41 -10.84 10.62
C ASN A 157 7.06 -11.76 11.79
N GLY A 158 5.85 -12.31 11.81
CA GLY A 158 5.35 -13.10 12.92
C GLY A 158 5.36 -12.31 14.24
N GLU A 159 6.10 -12.79 15.20
CA GLU A 159 6.27 -12.18 16.53
C GLU A 159 7.41 -11.13 16.58
N ASN A 160 8.13 -10.96 15.49
CA ASN A 160 9.31 -10.10 15.46
C ASN A 160 9.02 -8.77 14.77
N VAL A 161 9.54 -7.72 15.37
CA VAL A 161 9.71 -6.40 14.74
C VAL A 161 11.19 -6.20 14.47
N ILE A 162 11.55 -6.16 13.21
CA ILE A 162 12.92 -6.02 12.71
C ILE A 162 13.09 -4.56 12.30
N PHE A 163 14.16 -3.92 12.74
CA PHE A 163 14.40 -2.51 12.43
C PHE A 163 15.79 -2.27 11.85
N SER A 164 15.86 -1.36 10.91
CA SER A 164 17.11 -0.99 10.24
C SER A 164 18.00 -0.11 11.12
N ALA A 165 19.26 0.02 10.75
CA ALA A 165 20.13 1.05 11.26
C ALA A 165 19.57 2.45 10.94
N PRO A 166 19.93 3.51 11.71
CA PRO A 166 19.48 4.87 11.44
C PRO A 166 19.94 5.34 10.06
N PHE A 167 19.02 5.92 9.28
CA PHE A 167 19.25 6.43 7.92
C PHE A 167 19.58 5.35 6.86
N GLU A 168 19.64 4.07 7.26
CA GLU A 168 19.88 2.95 6.35
C GLU A 168 18.57 2.18 6.08
N ASP A 169 18.40 1.72 4.87
CA ASP A 169 17.23 0.95 4.47
C ASP A 169 17.53 -0.51 4.11
N ASP A 170 18.81 -0.87 4.08
CA ASP A 170 19.34 -2.18 3.74
C ASP A 170 20.27 -2.78 4.83
N ASP A 171 20.66 -2.01 5.84
CA ASP A 171 21.43 -2.49 6.99
C ASP A 171 20.54 -2.69 8.23
N PHE A 172 20.42 -3.92 8.67
CA PHE A 172 19.66 -4.34 9.86
C PHE A 172 20.57 -4.95 10.95
N THR A 173 21.88 -4.71 10.86
CA THR A 173 22.84 -5.30 11.81
C THR A 173 22.84 -4.52 13.14
N ALA A 174 23.00 -5.26 14.23
CA ALA A 174 23.08 -4.67 15.56
C ALA A 174 24.29 -3.75 15.73
N ALA A 175 25.39 -4.04 15.02
CA ALA A 175 26.60 -3.23 15.08
C ALA A 175 26.40 -1.81 14.54
N SER A 176 25.49 -1.65 13.57
CA SER A 176 25.12 -0.36 12.96
C SER A 176 23.92 0.30 13.65
N GLY A 177 23.30 -0.35 14.62
CA GLY A 177 22.13 0.16 15.34
C GLY A 177 20.80 -0.38 14.83
N GLY A 178 20.81 -1.39 13.96
CA GLY A 178 19.65 -2.20 13.62
C GLY A 178 19.40 -3.32 14.64
N GLY A 179 18.33 -4.08 14.46
CA GLY A 179 18.06 -5.22 15.34
C GLY A 179 16.67 -5.82 15.23
N ILE A 180 16.37 -6.72 16.15
CA ILE A 180 15.09 -7.44 16.22
C ILE A 180 14.53 -7.32 17.64
N ILE A 181 13.23 -7.02 17.73
CA ILE A 181 12.46 -7.01 18.97
C ILE A 181 11.43 -8.14 18.86
N ASN A 182 11.49 -9.13 19.72
CA ASN A 182 10.43 -10.12 19.84
C ASN A 182 9.37 -9.60 20.82
N VAL A 183 8.11 -9.52 20.35
CA VAL A 183 6.98 -9.03 21.14
C VAL A 183 6.15 -10.14 21.78
N GLY A 184 6.52 -11.42 21.55
CA GLY A 184 5.91 -12.60 22.17
C GLY A 184 4.54 -12.97 21.61
N THR A 185 4.06 -12.30 20.57
CA THR A 185 2.80 -12.61 19.88
C THR A 185 2.87 -12.07 18.46
N THR A 186 2.05 -12.63 17.58
CA THR A 186 2.01 -12.19 16.17
C THR A 186 1.63 -10.71 16.06
N VAL A 187 2.47 -9.96 15.38
CA VAL A 187 2.22 -8.54 15.06
C VAL A 187 1.19 -8.46 13.95
N THR A 188 0.07 -7.83 14.24
CA THR A 188 -1.05 -7.70 13.31
C THR A 188 -1.04 -6.39 12.53
N ASP A 189 -0.35 -5.37 13.02
CA ASP A 189 -0.13 -4.10 12.31
C ASP A 189 0.99 -3.30 12.96
N LEU A 190 1.54 -2.33 12.20
CA LEU A 190 2.47 -1.33 12.66
C LEU A 190 1.92 0.06 12.31
N ILE A 191 1.85 0.94 13.28
CA ILE A 191 1.37 2.31 13.09
C ILE A 191 2.31 3.32 13.75
N VAL A 192 2.52 4.45 13.08
CA VAL A 192 3.21 5.60 13.65
C VAL A 192 2.18 6.53 14.29
N PHE A 193 2.28 6.71 15.59
CA PHE A 193 1.46 7.66 16.33
C PHE A 193 2.27 8.93 16.62
N ARG A 194 1.70 10.10 16.31
CA ARG A 194 2.29 11.42 16.53
C ARG A 194 1.41 12.27 17.43
#